data_47f32ad564297b2f568eddde51360155
#
_entry.id   47f32ad564297b2f568eddde51360155
#
_cell.length_a   1.000
_cell.length_b   1.000
_cell.length_c   1.000
_cell.angle_alpha   90.00
_cell.angle_beta   90.00
_cell.angle_gamma   90.00
#
_symmetry.space_group_name_H-M   'P 1'
#
loop_
_entity.id
_entity.type
_entity.pdbx_description
1 polymer ?
#
loop_
_entity_poly.entity_id
_entity_poly.type
_entity_poly.pdbx_seq_one_letter_code
_entity_poly.pdbx_strand_id
1 'polypeptide(L)'
;MAARSKARKRAVDVLFEAEQRDVAPLTMLADRIASPGTEAALPQYACELIEGYDAHAARIDEVLETYSNGWTLDRMPAVDRAILRLATWEIVFNDDVPDAVAIDEAVELASALSTDESPSFVNGLLARIMEIKPSLLG
;
A
#
# COMPACT_ATOMS: atom_id res chain seq x y z
N MET A 1 -15.32 -12.44 4.37
CA MET A 1 -14.19 -11.54 4.09
C MET A 1 -13.91 -11.51 2.60
N ALA A 2 -13.87 -10.34 2.05
CA ALA A 2 -13.67 -10.18 0.61
C ALA A 2 -12.30 -10.70 0.18
N ALA A 3 -12.24 -11.27 -1.02
CA ALA A 3 -11.00 -11.79 -1.58
C ALA A 3 -9.94 -10.68 -1.70
N ARG A 4 -10.37 -9.44 -1.96
CA ARG A 4 -9.44 -8.30 -2.06
C ARG A 4 -8.79 -7.95 -0.73
N SER A 5 -9.46 -8.18 0.41
CA SER A 5 -8.83 -7.94 1.72
C SER A 5 -7.63 -8.86 1.92
N LYS A 6 -7.77 -10.13 1.56
CA LYS A 6 -6.67 -11.08 1.63
C LYS A 6 -5.55 -10.73 0.64
N ALA A 7 -5.94 -10.29 -0.55
CA ALA A 7 -4.98 -9.87 -1.56
C ALA A 7 -4.16 -8.67 -1.08
N ARG A 8 -4.79 -7.71 -0.42
CA ARG A 8 -4.10 -6.53 0.12
C ARG A 8 -3.07 -6.93 1.16
N LYS A 9 -3.42 -7.84 2.06
CA LYS A 9 -2.47 -8.31 3.07
C LYS A 9 -1.27 -8.99 2.42
N ARG A 10 -1.51 -9.84 1.41
CA ARG A 10 -0.42 -10.50 0.69
C ARG A 10 0.48 -9.50 -0.03
N ALA A 11 -0.11 -8.46 -0.63
CA ALA A 11 0.67 -7.42 -1.29
C ALA A 11 1.52 -6.64 -0.30
N VAL A 12 0.99 -6.32 0.87
CA VAL A 12 1.77 -5.66 1.93
C VAL A 12 2.96 -6.53 2.33
N ASP A 13 2.75 -7.84 2.50
CA ASP A 13 3.83 -8.76 2.85
C ASP A 13 4.94 -8.76 1.80
N VAL A 14 4.56 -8.80 0.52
CA VAL A 14 5.54 -8.82 -0.58
C VAL A 14 6.33 -7.50 -0.65
N LEU A 15 5.63 -6.38 -0.55
CA LEU A 15 6.28 -5.07 -0.62
C LEU A 15 7.20 -4.84 0.58
N PHE A 16 6.75 -5.24 1.76
CA PHE A 16 7.57 -5.19 2.97
C PHE A 16 8.83 -6.03 2.82
N GLU A 17 8.68 -7.26 2.35
CA GLU A 17 9.82 -8.16 2.17
C GLU A 17 10.81 -7.62 1.15
N ALA A 18 10.31 -7.03 0.06
CA ALA A 18 11.17 -6.43 -0.96
C ALA A 18 12.06 -5.35 -0.35
N GLU A 19 11.48 -4.50 0.48
CA GLU A 19 12.24 -3.43 1.13
C GLU A 19 13.25 -3.97 2.13
N GLN A 20 12.85 -4.96 2.94
CA GLN A 20 13.74 -5.55 3.93
C GLN A 20 14.94 -6.25 3.29
N ARG A 21 14.77 -6.79 2.12
CA ARG A 21 15.84 -7.49 1.38
C ARG A 21 16.57 -6.59 0.40
N ASP A 22 16.15 -5.34 0.29
CA ASP A 22 16.71 -4.39 -0.68
C ASP A 22 16.60 -4.94 -2.10
N VAL A 23 15.42 -5.45 -2.45
CA VAL A 23 15.11 -6.03 -3.76
C VAL A 23 13.99 -5.20 -4.38
N ALA A 24 14.04 -5.01 -5.69
CA ALA A 24 12.99 -4.25 -6.38
C ALA A 24 11.63 -4.93 -6.20
N PRO A 25 10.55 -4.15 -6.06
CA PRO A 25 9.21 -4.72 -5.84
C PRO A 25 8.79 -5.74 -6.89
N LEU A 26 9.05 -5.49 -8.17
CA LEU A 26 8.66 -6.42 -9.24
C LEU A 26 9.49 -7.70 -9.21
N THR A 27 10.75 -7.63 -8.78
CA THR A 27 11.59 -8.81 -8.61
C THR A 27 11.04 -9.69 -7.50
N MET A 28 10.68 -9.09 -6.36
CA MET A 28 10.09 -9.83 -5.25
C MET A 28 8.73 -10.42 -5.65
N LEU A 29 7.94 -9.65 -6.40
CA LEU A 29 6.64 -10.13 -6.89
C LEU A 29 6.82 -11.39 -7.73
N ALA A 30 7.77 -11.39 -8.66
CA ALA A 30 8.04 -12.55 -9.50
C ALA A 30 8.45 -13.76 -8.65
N ASP A 31 9.28 -13.56 -7.64
CA ASP A 31 9.68 -14.63 -6.72
C ASP A 31 8.49 -15.21 -5.98
N ARG A 32 7.56 -14.38 -5.54
CA ARG A 32 6.39 -14.84 -4.79
C ARG A 32 5.32 -15.45 -5.67
N ILE A 33 5.26 -15.10 -6.94
CA ILE A 33 4.42 -15.82 -7.90
C ILE A 33 4.93 -17.23 -8.09
N ALA A 34 6.26 -17.40 -8.26
CA ALA A 34 6.88 -18.70 -8.45
C ALA A 34 6.91 -19.53 -7.16
N SER A 35 7.12 -18.87 -6.01
CA SER A 35 7.22 -19.52 -4.70
C SER A 35 6.46 -18.68 -3.66
N PRO A 36 5.16 -18.91 -3.52
CA PRO A 36 4.32 -18.04 -2.67
C PRO A 36 4.69 -17.99 -1.19
N GLY A 37 5.39 -18.96 -0.68
CA GLY A 37 5.74 -19.03 0.75
C GLY A 37 4.58 -19.49 1.63
N THR A 38 3.44 -19.79 1.03
CA THR A 38 2.25 -20.34 1.69
C THR A 38 1.62 -21.36 0.77
N GLU A 39 0.60 -22.08 1.25
CA GLU A 39 -0.10 -23.07 0.42
C GLU A 39 -0.90 -22.42 -0.72
N ALA A 40 -1.34 -21.18 -0.50
CA ALA A 40 -2.17 -20.48 -1.48
C ALA A 40 -1.31 -19.69 -2.46
N ALA A 41 -1.67 -19.76 -3.75
CA ALA A 41 -1.05 -18.93 -4.77
C ALA A 41 -1.30 -17.46 -4.48
N LEU A 42 -0.41 -16.59 -4.96
CA LEU A 42 -0.57 -15.14 -4.78
C LEU A 42 -1.80 -14.66 -5.58
N PRO A 43 -2.77 -14.00 -4.92
CA PRO A 43 -3.97 -13.54 -5.61
C PRO A 43 -3.63 -12.54 -6.72
N GLN A 44 -4.41 -12.57 -7.80
CA GLN A 44 -4.21 -11.65 -8.92
C GLN A 44 -4.26 -10.19 -8.49
N TYR A 45 -5.19 -9.84 -7.59
CA TYR A 45 -5.29 -8.45 -7.14
C TYR A 45 -4.04 -7.99 -6.37
N ALA A 46 -3.35 -8.91 -5.69
CA ALA A 46 -2.08 -8.57 -5.03
C ALA A 46 -1.05 -8.16 -6.08
N CYS A 47 -1.01 -8.86 -7.22
CA CYS A 47 -0.13 -8.49 -8.32
C CYS A 47 -0.47 -7.12 -8.88
N GLU A 48 -1.77 -6.84 -9.07
CA GLU A 48 -2.22 -5.53 -9.57
C GLU A 48 -1.82 -4.39 -8.65
N LEU A 49 -1.93 -4.59 -7.33
CA LEU A 49 -1.55 -3.58 -6.34
C LEU A 49 -0.07 -3.25 -6.43
N ILE A 50 0.78 -4.26 -6.49
CA ILE A 50 2.23 -4.06 -6.53
C ILE A 50 2.66 -3.46 -7.86
N GLU A 51 2.14 -3.98 -8.97
CA GLU A 51 2.44 -3.45 -10.29
C GLU A 51 1.95 -2.01 -10.44
N GLY A 52 0.75 -1.73 -9.90
CA GLY A 52 0.19 -0.40 -9.93
C GLY A 52 1.03 0.60 -9.15
N TYR A 53 1.42 0.24 -7.94
CA TYR A 53 2.33 1.09 -7.17
C TYR A 53 3.64 1.30 -7.92
N ASP A 54 4.25 0.22 -8.42
CA ASP A 54 5.55 0.32 -9.06
C ASP A 54 5.52 1.24 -10.29
N ALA A 55 4.43 1.18 -11.05
CA ALA A 55 4.27 2.02 -12.23
C ALA A 55 4.20 3.52 -11.90
N HIS A 56 3.80 3.86 -10.67
CA HIS A 56 3.64 5.24 -10.22
C HIS A 56 4.43 5.55 -8.95
N ALA A 57 5.49 4.78 -8.70
CA ALA A 57 6.21 4.82 -7.43
C ALA A 57 6.73 6.22 -7.07
N ALA A 58 7.38 6.90 -8.01
CA ALA A 58 7.94 8.22 -7.75
C ALA A 58 6.84 9.22 -7.36
N ARG A 59 5.73 9.19 -8.08
CA ARG A 59 4.61 10.10 -7.82
C ARG A 59 3.94 9.79 -6.48
N ILE A 60 3.71 8.50 -6.20
CA ILE A 60 3.08 8.07 -4.96
C ILE A 60 3.95 8.43 -3.76
N ASP A 61 5.24 8.16 -3.84
CA ASP A 61 6.16 8.48 -2.74
C ASP A 61 6.25 9.98 -2.50
N GLU A 62 6.24 10.79 -3.56
CA GLU A 62 6.22 12.25 -3.44
C GLU A 62 4.95 12.74 -2.73
N VAL A 63 3.80 12.20 -3.10
CA VAL A 63 2.51 12.54 -2.48
C VAL A 63 2.52 12.19 -0.99
N LEU A 64 3.00 11.01 -0.65
CA LEU A 64 3.07 10.58 0.75
C LEU A 64 3.94 11.51 1.59
N GLU A 65 5.12 11.87 1.10
CA GLU A 65 6.00 12.79 1.83
C GLU A 65 5.43 14.20 1.93
N THR A 66 4.80 14.67 0.86
CA THR A 66 4.23 16.02 0.83
C THR A 66 3.13 16.20 1.87
N TYR A 67 2.28 15.19 2.07
CA TYR A 67 1.09 15.33 2.90
C TYR A 67 1.18 14.67 4.27
N SER A 68 2.34 14.17 4.65
CA SER A 68 2.53 13.42 5.91
C SER A 68 2.87 14.29 7.12
N ASN A 69 2.73 15.61 7.03
CA ASN A 69 3.05 16.54 8.13
C ASN A 69 4.50 16.44 8.60
N GLY A 70 5.42 16.39 7.64
CA GLY A 70 6.84 16.39 7.95
C GLY A 70 7.48 15.02 8.16
N TRP A 71 6.71 13.94 8.09
CA TRP A 71 7.29 12.61 8.14
C TRP A 71 7.85 12.22 6.78
N THR A 72 9.14 11.92 6.72
CA THR A 72 9.73 11.36 5.51
C THR A 72 9.43 9.86 5.46
N LEU A 73 9.47 9.29 4.25
CA LEU A 73 9.18 7.87 4.08
C LEU A 73 10.08 6.98 4.93
N ASP A 74 11.38 7.31 5.01
CA ASP A 74 12.33 6.51 5.78
C ASP A 74 12.07 6.53 7.29
N ARG A 75 11.32 7.51 7.79
CA ARG A 75 10.97 7.59 9.20
C ARG A 75 9.67 6.86 9.54
N MET A 76 8.87 6.55 8.55
CA MET A 76 7.65 5.79 8.77
C MET A 76 7.99 4.35 9.12
N PRO A 77 7.21 3.69 10.02
CA PRO A 77 7.38 2.24 10.19
C PRO A 77 7.26 1.55 8.84
N ALA A 78 8.08 0.55 8.60
CA ALA A 78 8.15 -0.12 7.29
C ALA A 78 6.80 -0.71 6.85
N VAL A 79 6.02 -1.24 7.80
CA VAL A 79 4.69 -1.78 7.49
C VAL A 79 3.74 -0.66 7.08
N ASP A 80 3.76 0.48 7.80
CA ASP A 80 2.94 1.64 7.44
C ASP A 80 3.27 2.11 6.03
N ARG A 81 4.55 2.18 5.71
CA ARG A 81 5.01 2.61 4.39
C ARG A 81 4.45 1.72 3.29
N ALA A 82 4.51 0.40 3.48
CA ALA A 82 3.98 -0.54 2.50
C ALA A 82 2.46 -0.37 2.34
N ILE A 83 1.73 -0.26 3.45
CA ILE A 83 0.28 -0.07 3.44
C ILE A 83 -0.08 1.22 2.70
N LEU A 84 0.61 2.32 3.04
CA LEU A 84 0.33 3.63 2.46
C LEU A 84 0.61 3.67 0.96
N ARG A 85 1.67 3.03 0.52
CA ARG A 85 2.01 2.99 -0.91
C ARG A 85 0.92 2.29 -1.72
N LEU A 86 0.47 1.14 -1.26
CA LEU A 86 -0.55 0.38 -1.96
C LEU A 86 -1.91 1.05 -1.90
N ALA A 87 -2.29 1.57 -0.74
CA ALA A 87 -3.58 2.25 -0.58
C ALA A 87 -3.64 3.55 -1.39
N THR A 88 -2.54 4.28 -1.49
CA THR A 88 -2.49 5.50 -2.31
C THR A 88 -2.72 5.17 -3.77
N TRP A 89 -2.13 4.06 -4.26
CA TRP A 89 -2.41 3.61 -5.61
C TRP A 89 -3.91 3.33 -5.79
N GLU A 90 -4.54 2.66 -4.84
CA GLU A 90 -5.98 2.38 -4.94
C GLU A 90 -6.81 3.66 -4.97
N ILE A 91 -6.48 4.63 -4.13
CA ILE A 91 -7.25 5.87 -4.03
C ILE A 91 -7.09 6.72 -5.29
N VAL A 92 -5.86 6.88 -5.76
CA VAL A 92 -5.58 7.85 -6.83
C VAL A 92 -5.72 7.24 -8.21
N PHE A 93 -5.35 6.00 -8.40
CA PHE A 93 -5.22 5.40 -9.72
C PHE A 93 -6.18 4.25 -10.02
N ASN A 94 -6.87 3.70 -9.02
CA ASN A 94 -7.78 2.58 -9.25
C ASN A 94 -9.23 2.97 -8.97
N ASP A 95 -9.97 3.28 -10.02
CA ASP A 95 -11.36 3.72 -9.91
C ASP A 95 -12.34 2.60 -9.53
N ASP A 96 -11.89 1.34 -9.60
CA ASP A 96 -12.75 0.19 -9.26
C ASP A 96 -13.02 0.07 -7.76
N VAL A 97 -12.22 0.76 -6.93
CA VAL A 97 -12.35 0.68 -5.47
C VAL A 97 -12.77 2.07 -4.95
N PRO A 98 -13.90 2.16 -4.22
CA PRO A 98 -14.25 3.43 -3.58
C PRO A 98 -13.16 3.85 -2.60
N ASP A 99 -12.86 5.14 -2.56
CA ASP A 99 -11.77 5.67 -1.73
C ASP A 99 -11.97 5.31 -0.25
N ALA A 100 -13.19 5.39 0.26
CA ALA A 100 -13.48 5.06 1.65
C ALA A 100 -13.17 3.59 1.96
N VAL A 101 -13.40 2.70 1.01
CA VAL A 101 -13.09 1.27 1.18
C VAL A 101 -11.58 1.07 1.25
N ALA A 102 -10.83 1.72 0.37
CA ALA A 102 -9.37 1.64 0.38
C ALA A 102 -8.81 2.12 1.71
N ILE A 103 -9.33 3.22 2.25
CA ILE A 103 -8.89 3.77 3.54
C ILE A 103 -9.22 2.80 4.68
N ASP A 104 -10.46 2.31 4.76
CA ASP A 104 -10.87 1.40 5.82
C ASP A 104 -10.02 0.12 5.83
N GLU A 105 -9.74 -0.43 4.67
CA GLU A 105 -8.92 -1.64 4.54
C GLU A 105 -7.47 -1.37 4.99
N ALA A 106 -6.93 -0.21 4.62
CA ALA A 106 -5.58 0.18 5.03
C ALA A 106 -5.49 0.35 6.55
N VAL A 107 -6.50 0.97 7.15
CA VAL A 107 -6.54 1.18 8.60
C VAL A 107 -6.64 -0.17 9.33
N GLU A 108 -7.43 -1.11 8.83
CA GLU A 108 -7.50 -2.44 9.41
C GLU A 108 -6.16 -3.17 9.35
N LEU A 109 -5.46 -3.07 8.22
CA LEU A 109 -4.13 -3.69 8.10
C LEU A 109 -3.14 -3.06 9.07
N ALA A 110 -3.17 -1.74 9.22
CA ALA A 110 -2.30 -1.05 10.16
C ALA A 110 -2.59 -1.50 11.60
N SER A 111 -3.86 -1.68 11.94
CA SER A 111 -4.26 -2.15 13.26
C SER A 111 -3.77 -3.58 13.52
N ALA A 112 -3.82 -4.42 12.51
CA ALA A 112 -3.45 -5.83 12.65
C ALA A 112 -1.93 -6.06 12.61
N LEU A 113 -1.19 -5.24 11.87
CA LEU A 113 0.20 -5.55 11.51
C LEU A 113 1.24 -4.56 12.02
N SER A 114 0.83 -3.37 12.47
CA SER A 114 1.79 -2.32 12.77
C SER A 114 1.69 -1.83 14.22
N THR A 115 2.03 -0.56 14.49
CA THR A 115 2.08 -0.04 15.85
C THR A 115 0.71 0.47 16.30
N ASP A 116 0.57 0.73 17.63
CA ASP A 116 -0.68 1.24 18.18
C ASP A 116 -1.10 2.57 17.58
N GLU A 117 -0.15 3.37 17.13
CA GLU A 117 -0.41 4.69 16.56
C GLU A 117 -0.67 4.64 15.06
N SER A 118 -0.33 3.54 14.41
CA SER A 118 -0.41 3.42 12.96
C SER A 118 -1.81 3.59 12.38
N PRO A 119 -2.88 3.02 12.96
CA PRO A 119 -4.21 3.20 12.39
C PRO A 119 -4.61 4.67 12.27
N SER A 120 -4.33 5.47 13.29
CA SER A 120 -4.65 6.90 13.28
C SER A 120 -3.81 7.65 12.24
N PHE A 121 -2.52 7.36 12.18
CA PHE A 121 -1.62 7.99 11.22
C PHE A 121 -2.02 7.65 9.78
N VAL A 122 -2.26 6.37 9.50
CA VAL A 122 -2.65 5.90 8.17
C VAL A 122 -3.98 6.53 7.75
N ASN A 123 -4.96 6.52 8.65
CA ASN A 123 -6.26 7.10 8.36
C ASN A 123 -6.14 8.60 8.03
N GLY A 124 -5.41 9.35 8.84
CA GLY A 124 -5.26 10.79 8.65
C GLY A 124 -4.58 11.14 7.34
N LEU A 125 -3.51 10.45 7.01
CA LEU A 125 -2.77 10.71 5.77
C LEU A 125 -3.60 10.33 4.53
N LEU A 126 -4.24 9.16 4.54
CA LEU A 126 -5.04 8.73 3.40
C LEU A 126 -6.30 9.58 3.20
N ALA A 127 -6.93 10.03 4.30
CA ALA A 127 -8.07 10.93 4.20
C ALA A 127 -7.66 12.25 3.55
N ARG A 128 -6.47 12.76 3.87
CA ARG A 128 -5.96 13.97 3.25
C ARG A 128 -5.69 13.75 1.76
N ILE A 129 -5.12 12.62 1.40
CA ILE A 129 -4.87 12.29 -0.01
C ILE A 129 -6.20 12.19 -0.78
N MET A 130 -7.21 11.57 -0.20
CA MET A 130 -8.54 11.50 -0.79
C MET A 130 -9.09 12.90 -1.06
N GLU A 131 -8.92 13.80 -0.08
CA GLU A 131 -9.43 15.17 -0.17
C GLU A 131 -8.76 15.96 -1.31
N ILE A 132 -7.44 15.77 -1.52
CA ILE A 132 -6.71 16.51 -2.55
C ILE A 132 -6.61 15.75 -3.88
N LYS A 133 -7.23 14.59 -3.98
CA LYS A 133 -7.19 13.75 -5.17
C LYS A 133 -7.51 14.48 -6.48
N PRO A 134 -8.54 15.37 -6.55
CA PRO A 134 -8.82 16.06 -7.81
C PRO A 134 -7.63 16.86 -8.32
N SER A 135 -6.82 17.45 -7.45
CA SER A 135 -5.64 18.21 -7.86
C SER A 135 -4.50 17.32 -8.31
N LEU A 136 -4.46 16.06 -7.87
CA LEU A 136 -3.45 15.10 -8.28
C LEU A 136 -3.71 14.57 -9.69
N LEU A 137 -4.98 14.48 -10.07
CA LEU A 137 -5.40 13.96 -11.36
C LEU A 137 -5.51 15.03 -12.43
N GLY A 138 -5.60 16.28 -12.01
CA GLY A 138 -5.74 17.44 -12.90
C GLY A 138 -4.44 17.94 -13.49
#